data_4300392695a2ee642a2272ef83ebdd2a
#
_entry.id   4300392695a2ee642a2272ef83ebdd2a
#
_cell.length_a   1.000
_cell.length_b   1.000
_cell.length_c   1.000
_cell.angle_alpha   90.00
_cell.angle_beta   90.00
_cell.angle_gamma   90.00
#
_symmetry.space_group_name_H-M   'P 1'
#
loop_
_entity.id
_entity.type
_entity.pdbx_description
1 polymer ?
#
loop_
_entity_poly.entity_id
_entity_poly.type
_entity_poly.pdbx_seq_one_letter_code
_entity_poly.pdbx_strand_id
1 'polypeptide(L)'
;MSIVYWGGQQADLYITDPPYNVAYVGKTKDALTIENDKMADGDFRQFLVDAFKAANDNMKPGAAFYIWHADSEGFNFRGACKDIGWDVKECLIWNKNQMVLGRQDYQWKHEPCLYGWKPGAPHNWYSDRKQTTVIDMSKPNRSEDHPTMKPVGLFAYQIENSSKAGDVVLDSFAGSGTTMVACEKMGRKAVLMELDPKYCDVIIRRYI
;
A
#
# COMPACT_ATOMS: atom_id res chain seq x y z
N MET A 1 -2.64 -17.51 4.49
CA MET A 1 -1.47 -16.78 3.95
C MET A 1 -0.31 -16.95 4.93
N SER A 2 0.74 -17.65 4.53
CA SER A 2 1.87 -17.92 5.44
C SER A 2 2.89 -16.80 5.28
N ILE A 3 3.14 -16.04 6.35
CA ILE A 3 4.22 -15.05 6.34
C ILE A 3 5.55 -15.80 6.38
N VAL A 4 6.41 -15.51 5.44
CA VAL A 4 7.78 -16.03 5.44
C VAL A 4 8.48 -15.48 6.67
N TYR A 5 8.99 -16.38 7.53
CA TYR A 5 9.75 -16.02 8.72
C TYR A 5 11.09 -15.37 8.31
N TRP A 6 11.24 -14.09 8.59
CA TRP A 6 12.50 -13.36 8.32
C TRP A 6 13.35 -13.15 9.59
N GLY A 7 13.63 -14.23 10.30
CA GLY A 7 14.54 -14.19 11.45
C GLY A 7 14.03 -13.46 12.69
N GLY A 8 12.71 -13.32 12.87
CA GLY A 8 12.11 -12.72 14.08
C GLY A 8 12.19 -11.19 14.15
N GLN A 9 12.60 -10.50 13.08
CA GLN A 9 12.53 -9.04 13.04
C GLN A 9 11.08 -8.59 12.85
N GLN A 10 10.68 -7.52 13.54
CA GLN A 10 9.38 -6.89 13.35
C GLN A 10 9.53 -5.63 12.48
N ALA A 11 8.53 -5.32 11.69
CA ALA A 11 8.49 -4.14 10.84
C ALA A 11 8.32 -2.85 11.66
N ASP A 12 9.05 -1.83 11.26
CA ASP A 12 8.97 -0.45 11.78
C ASP A 12 7.85 0.34 11.08
N LEU A 13 7.49 -0.07 9.87
CA LEU A 13 6.48 0.56 9.02
C LEU A 13 5.77 -0.50 8.18
N TYR A 14 4.46 -0.36 8.01
CA TYR A 14 3.65 -1.10 7.05
C TYR A 14 3.11 -0.15 5.98
N ILE A 15 3.42 -0.40 4.72
CA ILE A 15 2.90 0.36 3.57
C ILE A 15 2.44 -0.63 2.52
N THR A 16 1.20 -0.50 2.02
CA THR A 16 0.65 -1.52 1.14
C THR A 16 -0.46 -1.00 0.24
N ASP A 17 -0.64 -1.69 -0.89
CA ASP A 17 -1.62 -1.40 -1.95
C ASP A 17 -2.37 -2.69 -2.32
N PRO A 18 -3.30 -3.17 -1.45
CA PRO A 18 -4.04 -4.41 -1.70
C PRO A 18 -4.93 -4.33 -2.94
N PRO A 19 -5.44 -5.47 -3.47
CA PRO A 19 -6.52 -5.47 -4.46
C PRO A 19 -7.71 -4.64 -3.96
N TYR A 20 -8.36 -3.88 -4.88
CA TYR A 20 -9.43 -2.94 -4.52
C TYR A 20 -10.84 -3.51 -4.67
N ASN A 21 -10.97 -4.78 -5.05
CA ASN A 21 -12.26 -5.44 -5.32
C ASN A 21 -13.12 -4.76 -6.40
N VAL A 22 -12.48 -4.13 -7.36
CA VAL A 22 -13.15 -3.37 -8.44
C VAL A 22 -13.18 -4.12 -9.77
N ALA A 23 -12.83 -5.41 -9.78
CA ALA A 23 -12.75 -6.27 -10.95
C ALA A 23 -11.92 -5.63 -12.08
N TYR A 24 -10.73 -5.15 -11.74
CA TYR A 24 -9.87 -4.43 -12.67
C TYR A 24 -9.43 -5.30 -13.83
N VAL A 25 -9.61 -4.81 -15.04
CA VAL A 25 -9.08 -5.40 -16.28
C VAL A 25 -8.21 -4.35 -16.98
N GLY A 26 -6.93 -4.67 -17.15
CA GLY A 26 -5.97 -3.78 -17.82
C GLY A 26 -6.41 -3.48 -19.27
N LYS A 27 -6.20 -2.23 -19.71
CA LYS A 27 -6.48 -1.78 -21.08
C LYS A 27 -5.33 -2.08 -22.06
N THR A 28 -4.29 -2.78 -21.64
CA THR A 28 -3.15 -3.20 -22.47
C THR A 28 -3.48 -4.48 -23.24
N LYS A 29 -2.68 -4.79 -24.29
CA LYS A 29 -2.87 -6.00 -25.11
C LYS A 29 -2.91 -7.29 -24.31
N ASP A 30 -2.23 -7.33 -23.16
CA ASP A 30 -2.14 -8.51 -22.28
C ASP A 30 -3.28 -8.59 -21.25
N ALA A 31 -4.22 -7.62 -21.25
CA ALA A 31 -5.42 -7.56 -20.39
C ALA A 31 -5.13 -8.04 -18.95
N LEU A 32 -4.06 -7.52 -18.34
CA LEU A 32 -3.60 -7.91 -17.00
C LEU A 32 -4.74 -7.77 -15.99
N THR A 33 -5.01 -8.84 -15.26
CA THR A 33 -5.99 -8.89 -14.17
C THR A 33 -5.25 -8.95 -12.84
N ILE A 34 -5.91 -8.51 -11.78
CA ILE A 34 -5.41 -8.61 -10.42
C ILE A 34 -6.13 -9.80 -9.77
N GLU A 35 -5.39 -10.76 -9.23
CA GLU A 35 -5.98 -11.86 -8.47
C GLU A 35 -6.71 -11.32 -7.23
N ASN A 36 -7.84 -11.95 -6.87
CA ASN A 36 -8.69 -11.57 -5.74
C ASN A 36 -9.35 -10.18 -5.84
N ASP A 37 -9.46 -9.60 -7.04
CA ASP A 37 -10.06 -8.27 -7.25
C ASP A 37 -11.58 -8.33 -7.55
N LYS A 38 -12.25 -9.47 -7.26
CA LYS A 38 -13.69 -9.66 -7.39
C LYS A 38 -14.21 -10.67 -6.35
N MET A 39 -14.58 -10.17 -5.19
CA MET A 39 -15.15 -10.95 -4.09
C MET A 39 -16.50 -10.37 -3.66
N ALA A 40 -17.34 -11.16 -2.99
CA ALA A 40 -18.47 -10.61 -2.24
C ALA A 40 -17.97 -9.75 -1.06
N ASP A 41 -18.75 -8.73 -0.66
CA ASP A 41 -18.35 -7.76 0.36
C ASP A 41 -17.84 -8.40 1.66
N GLY A 42 -18.56 -9.40 2.17
CA GLY A 42 -18.16 -10.08 3.40
C GLY A 42 -16.85 -10.85 3.28
N ASP A 43 -16.65 -11.52 2.14
CA ASP A 43 -15.43 -12.29 1.86
C ASP A 43 -14.25 -11.34 1.66
N PHE A 44 -14.47 -10.22 0.98
CA PHE A 44 -13.44 -9.21 0.78
C PHE A 44 -13.01 -8.57 2.10
N ARG A 45 -13.97 -8.24 2.97
CA ARG A 45 -13.64 -7.72 4.30
C ARG A 45 -12.85 -8.73 5.11
N GLN A 46 -13.23 -10.02 5.10
CA GLN A 46 -12.50 -11.07 5.80
C GLN A 46 -11.08 -11.24 5.24
N PHE A 47 -10.91 -11.20 3.91
CA PHE A 47 -9.60 -11.20 3.27
C PHE A 47 -8.70 -10.07 3.77
N LEU A 48 -9.23 -8.85 3.87
CA LEU A 48 -8.49 -7.70 4.41
C LEU A 48 -8.15 -7.88 5.89
N VAL A 49 -9.10 -8.38 6.70
CA VAL A 49 -8.87 -8.69 8.14
C VAL A 49 -7.73 -9.68 8.30
N ASP A 50 -7.73 -10.77 7.52
CA ASP A 50 -6.69 -11.80 7.61
C ASP A 50 -5.32 -11.25 7.19
N ALA A 51 -5.27 -10.46 6.12
CA ALA A 51 -4.03 -9.82 5.65
C ALA A 51 -3.48 -8.81 6.67
N PHE A 52 -4.34 -7.94 7.20
CA PHE A 52 -3.93 -6.91 8.16
C PHE A 52 -3.57 -7.51 9.53
N LYS A 53 -4.25 -8.58 9.95
CA LYS A 53 -3.87 -9.33 11.17
C LYS A 53 -2.50 -9.97 11.00
N ALA A 54 -2.24 -10.59 9.86
CA ALA A 54 -0.93 -11.16 9.57
C ALA A 54 0.18 -10.09 9.57
N ALA A 55 -0.09 -8.90 9.01
CA ALA A 55 0.85 -7.78 9.07
C ALA A 55 1.03 -7.29 10.52
N ASN A 56 -0.07 -7.12 11.27
CA ASN A 56 -0.04 -6.69 12.67
C ASN A 56 0.86 -7.57 13.54
N ASP A 57 0.78 -8.90 13.37
CA ASP A 57 1.57 -9.84 14.16
C ASP A 57 3.10 -9.69 13.92
N ASN A 58 3.47 -9.08 12.80
CA ASN A 58 4.83 -8.84 12.36
C ASN A 58 5.28 -7.37 12.44
N MET A 59 4.47 -6.48 12.99
CA MET A 59 4.79 -5.07 13.21
C MET A 59 5.16 -4.81 14.67
N LYS A 60 6.07 -3.88 14.90
CA LYS A 60 6.36 -3.35 16.24
C LYS A 60 5.16 -2.56 16.76
N PRO A 61 4.91 -2.54 18.09
CA PRO A 61 4.00 -1.55 18.68
C PRO A 61 4.41 -0.12 18.27
N GLY A 62 3.46 0.72 17.89
CA GLY A 62 3.72 2.08 17.40
C GLY A 62 4.16 2.17 15.93
N ALA A 63 4.39 1.04 15.25
CA ALA A 63 4.70 1.05 13.81
C ALA A 63 3.53 1.66 13.02
N ALA A 64 3.82 2.65 12.19
CA ALA A 64 2.82 3.30 11.35
C ALA A 64 2.35 2.36 10.23
N PHE A 65 1.13 2.59 9.74
CA PHE A 65 0.62 1.94 8.54
C PHE A 65 0.08 2.95 7.54
N TYR A 66 0.28 2.66 6.26
CA TYR A 66 -0.29 3.35 5.10
C TYR A 66 -0.96 2.31 4.21
N ILE A 67 -2.28 2.41 4.03
CA ILE A 67 -3.08 1.44 3.28
C ILE A 67 -3.82 2.17 2.17
N TRP A 68 -3.37 1.97 0.93
CA TRP A 68 -4.01 2.49 -0.26
C TRP A 68 -5.28 1.71 -0.58
N HIS A 69 -6.32 2.40 -1.07
CA HIS A 69 -7.59 1.75 -1.39
C HIS A 69 -8.40 2.55 -2.41
N ALA A 70 -9.40 1.92 -3.02
CA ALA A 70 -10.43 2.64 -3.75
C ALA A 70 -11.44 3.25 -2.76
N ASP A 71 -11.92 4.46 -3.03
CA ASP A 71 -12.92 5.14 -2.20
C ASP A 71 -14.22 4.32 -2.07
N SER A 72 -14.65 3.66 -3.15
CA SER A 72 -15.83 2.77 -3.16
C SER A 72 -15.77 1.65 -2.11
N GLU A 73 -14.57 1.19 -1.76
CA GLU A 73 -14.33 0.12 -0.79
C GLU A 73 -13.89 0.64 0.59
N GLY A 74 -13.89 1.95 0.78
CA GLY A 74 -13.45 2.59 2.02
C GLY A 74 -14.11 2.07 3.27
N PHE A 75 -15.38 1.60 3.20
CA PHE A 75 -16.09 0.96 4.30
C PHE A 75 -15.42 -0.36 4.71
N ASN A 76 -15.11 -1.24 3.75
CA ASN A 76 -14.47 -2.53 4.00
C ASN A 76 -13.06 -2.36 4.54
N PHE A 77 -12.26 -1.45 3.99
CA PHE A 77 -10.90 -1.16 4.46
C PHE A 77 -10.88 -0.60 5.89
N ARG A 78 -11.70 0.41 6.18
CA ARG A 78 -11.80 0.97 7.54
C ARG A 78 -12.38 -0.03 8.54
N GLY A 79 -13.34 -0.83 8.09
CA GLY A 79 -13.92 -1.91 8.87
C GLY A 79 -12.89 -2.96 9.25
N ALA A 80 -12.09 -3.43 8.29
CA ALA A 80 -11.03 -4.41 8.54
C ALA A 80 -9.98 -3.88 9.52
N CYS A 81 -9.56 -2.61 9.40
CA CYS A 81 -8.67 -1.99 10.38
C CYS A 81 -9.28 -2.03 11.78
N LYS A 82 -10.55 -1.65 11.92
CA LYS A 82 -11.26 -1.65 13.20
C LYS A 82 -11.39 -3.05 13.80
N ASP A 83 -11.67 -4.06 12.98
CA ASP A 83 -11.85 -5.45 13.42
C ASP A 83 -10.58 -6.04 14.04
N ILE A 84 -9.39 -5.59 13.61
CA ILE A 84 -8.11 -6.00 14.19
C ILE A 84 -7.60 -5.05 15.29
N GLY A 85 -8.39 -4.04 15.68
CA GLY A 85 -8.03 -3.09 16.72
C GLY A 85 -7.12 -1.95 16.27
N TRP A 86 -6.99 -1.72 14.96
CA TRP A 86 -6.28 -0.54 14.43
C TRP A 86 -7.21 0.68 14.40
N ASP A 87 -6.68 1.80 14.87
CA ASP A 87 -7.38 3.09 14.85
C ASP A 87 -6.82 3.94 13.69
N VAL A 88 -7.64 4.10 12.65
CA VAL A 88 -7.31 4.96 11.51
C VAL A 88 -7.37 6.42 11.97
N LYS A 89 -6.23 7.10 11.96
CA LYS A 89 -6.10 8.48 12.42
C LYS A 89 -6.44 9.50 11.36
N GLU A 90 -5.96 9.27 10.14
CA GLU A 90 -6.14 10.20 9.02
C GLU A 90 -6.42 9.43 7.73
N CYS A 91 -7.04 10.13 6.77
CA CYS A 91 -7.15 9.69 5.39
C CYS A 91 -6.33 10.65 4.53
N LEU A 92 -5.25 10.14 3.95
CA LEU A 92 -4.43 10.88 3.02
C LEU A 92 -5.03 10.76 1.63
N ILE A 93 -4.89 11.80 0.82
CA ILE A 93 -5.41 11.86 -0.54
C ILE A 93 -4.25 12.12 -1.50
N TRP A 94 -3.94 11.15 -2.34
CA TRP A 94 -3.08 11.41 -3.48
C TRP A 94 -3.89 12.12 -4.58
N ASN A 95 -3.63 13.41 -4.79
CA ASN A 95 -4.21 14.20 -5.86
C ASN A 95 -3.36 14.04 -7.13
N LYS A 96 -3.92 13.39 -8.14
CA LYS A 96 -3.25 13.12 -9.41
C LYS A 96 -3.27 14.35 -10.32
N ASN A 97 -2.28 14.49 -11.19
CA ASN A 97 -2.27 15.53 -12.22
C ASN A 97 -3.32 15.29 -13.32
N GLN A 98 -3.77 14.05 -13.52
CA GLN A 98 -4.74 13.65 -14.52
C GLN A 98 -5.92 12.91 -13.90
N MET A 99 -7.12 13.20 -14.38
CA MET A 99 -8.31 12.42 -14.04
C MET A 99 -8.32 11.07 -14.77
N VAL A 100 -9.07 10.13 -14.22
CA VAL A 100 -9.38 8.85 -14.88
C VAL A 100 -10.78 8.96 -15.48
N LEU A 101 -10.87 8.98 -16.82
CA LEU A 101 -12.15 9.05 -17.51
C LEU A 101 -12.94 7.75 -17.29
N GLY A 102 -14.13 7.87 -16.73
CA GLY A 102 -15.08 6.81 -16.46
C GLY A 102 -16.49 7.18 -16.89
N ARG A 103 -17.49 6.39 -16.48
CA ARG A 103 -18.90 6.61 -16.79
C ARG A 103 -19.64 7.43 -15.73
N GLN A 104 -18.95 7.84 -14.66
CA GLN A 104 -19.47 8.63 -13.56
C GLN A 104 -19.59 10.10 -13.98
N ASP A 105 -20.48 10.87 -13.31
CA ASP A 105 -20.62 12.31 -13.53
C ASP A 105 -19.34 13.06 -13.12
N TYR A 106 -18.75 12.72 -11.97
CA TYR A 106 -17.46 13.23 -11.53
C TYR A 106 -16.34 12.24 -11.80
N GLN A 107 -15.28 12.70 -12.45
CA GLN A 107 -14.15 11.87 -12.83
C GLN A 107 -13.15 11.74 -11.68
N TRP A 108 -12.72 10.51 -11.41
CA TRP A 108 -11.76 10.21 -10.35
C TRP A 108 -10.41 10.88 -10.63
N LYS A 109 -9.95 11.71 -9.72
CA LYS A 109 -8.66 12.40 -9.82
C LYS A 109 -7.77 12.10 -8.59
N HIS A 110 -8.26 11.35 -7.63
CA HIS A 110 -7.52 11.06 -6.41
C HIS A 110 -7.58 9.57 -6.05
N GLU A 111 -6.70 9.17 -5.15
CA GLU A 111 -6.76 7.89 -4.45
C GLU A 111 -6.56 8.13 -2.95
N PRO A 112 -7.41 7.55 -2.09
CA PRO A 112 -7.28 7.65 -0.65
C PRO A 112 -6.30 6.62 -0.09
N CYS A 113 -5.66 6.98 1.05
CA CYS A 113 -4.78 6.14 1.80
C CYS A 113 -5.07 6.28 3.29
N LEU A 114 -5.37 5.19 3.97
CA LEU A 114 -5.57 5.19 5.42
C LEU A 114 -4.22 5.27 6.12
N TYR A 115 -4.12 6.15 7.10
CA TYR A 115 -2.97 6.32 7.95
C TYR A 115 -3.32 6.14 9.42
N GLY A 116 -2.45 5.48 10.14
CA GLY A 116 -2.51 5.25 11.57
C GLY A 116 -1.30 4.48 12.05
N TRP A 117 -1.38 3.88 13.24
CA TRP A 117 -0.30 3.07 13.79
C TRP A 117 -0.82 1.95 14.69
N LYS A 118 -0.04 0.88 14.79
CA LYS A 118 -0.30 -0.24 15.68
C LYS A 118 -0.33 0.24 17.13
N PRO A 119 -1.38 -0.09 17.93
CA PRO A 119 -1.44 0.26 19.35
C PRO A 119 -0.31 -0.39 20.16
N GLY A 120 -0.10 0.12 21.38
CA GLY A 120 0.85 -0.42 22.36
C GLY A 120 2.12 0.40 22.56
N ALA A 121 2.43 1.36 21.69
CA ALA A 121 3.50 2.34 21.87
C ALA A 121 3.20 3.65 21.12
N PRO A 122 3.87 4.78 21.46
CA PRO A 122 3.86 5.97 20.62
C PRO A 122 4.40 5.67 19.22
N HIS A 123 3.81 6.30 18.19
CA HIS A 123 4.33 6.21 16.83
C HIS A 123 5.54 7.13 16.61
N ASN A 124 6.34 6.79 15.62
CA ASN A 124 7.44 7.63 15.18
C ASN A 124 7.01 8.53 14.03
N TRP A 125 7.39 9.81 14.12
CA TRP A 125 7.25 10.80 13.07
C TRP A 125 8.59 11.52 12.88
N TYR A 126 9.16 11.41 11.69
CA TYR A 126 10.51 11.91 11.38
C TYR A 126 10.49 13.17 10.51
N SER A 127 9.32 13.64 10.12
CA SER A 127 9.12 14.86 9.34
C SER A 127 8.67 16.03 10.22
N ASP A 128 8.45 17.18 9.60
CA ASP A 128 7.91 18.37 10.25
C ASP A 128 6.37 18.35 10.35
N ARG A 129 5.78 19.42 10.90
CA ARG A 129 4.32 19.59 11.03
C ARG A 129 3.67 20.35 9.87
N LYS A 130 4.36 20.44 8.72
CA LYS A 130 3.85 21.10 7.52
C LYS A 130 3.28 20.11 6.51
N GLN A 131 3.41 18.81 6.79
CA GLN A 131 2.83 17.77 5.95
C GLN A 131 1.31 17.84 6.04
N THR A 132 0.64 17.64 4.91
CA THR A 132 -0.82 17.75 4.80
C THR A 132 -1.45 16.43 4.34
N THR A 133 -2.74 16.29 4.57
CA THR A 133 -3.48 15.10 4.13
C THR A 133 -3.67 15.02 2.62
N VAL A 134 -3.40 16.09 1.87
CA VAL A 134 -3.43 16.09 0.40
C VAL A 134 -2.02 16.11 -0.13
N ILE A 135 -1.68 15.11 -0.93
CA ILE A 135 -0.37 14.91 -1.54
C ILE A 135 -0.49 15.14 -3.04
N ASP A 136 0.04 16.25 -3.53
CA ASP A 136 0.09 16.56 -4.95
C ASP A 136 1.32 15.88 -5.57
N MET A 137 1.07 14.87 -6.40
CA MET A 137 2.14 14.15 -7.10
C MET A 137 1.65 13.66 -8.46
N SER A 138 2.45 13.93 -9.48
CA SER A 138 2.13 13.50 -10.84
C SER A 138 2.22 11.98 -10.99
N LYS A 139 1.24 11.39 -11.66
CA LYS A 139 1.32 9.99 -12.08
C LYS A 139 2.37 9.89 -13.20
N PRO A 140 3.27 8.88 -13.18
CA PRO A 140 4.17 8.62 -14.31
C PRO A 140 3.39 8.40 -15.61
N ASN A 141 3.87 8.99 -16.71
CA ASN A 141 3.15 8.99 -18.00
C ASN A 141 3.04 7.60 -18.66
N ARG A 142 3.94 6.67 -18.36
CA ARG A 142 3.90 5.26 -18.79
C ARG A 142 4.63 4.38 -17.79
N SER A 143 4.06 3.22 -17.48
CA SER A 143 4.75 2.09 -16.89
C SER A 143 4.49 0.90 -17.80
N GLU A 144 5.56 0.30 -18.33
CA GLU A 144 5.50 -0.96 -19.07
C GLU A 144 5.40 -2.15 -18.12
N ASP A 145 5.77 -1.94 -16.84
CA ASP A 145 5.91 -3.00 -15.84
C ASP A 145 4.61 -3.34 -15.10
N HIS A 146 3.72 -2.35 -14.90
CA HIS A 146 2.45 -2.58 -14.19
C HIS A 146 1.41 -1.49 -14.52
N PRO A 147 0.14 -1.85 -14.86
CA PRO A 147 -0.87 -0.89 -15.31
C PRO A 147 -1.35 0.07 -14.21
N THR A 148 -1.23 -0.32 -12.94
CA THR A 148 -1.71 0.45 -11.79
C THR A 148 -0.59 0.91 -10.85
N MET A 149 0.67 0.89 -11.30
CA MET A 149 1.83 1.22 -10.46
C MET A 149 1.73 2.64 -9.89
N LYS A 150 1.89 2.74 -8.57
CA LYS A 150 2.00 4.03 -7.90
C LYS A 150 3.40 4.65 -8.08
N PRO A 151 3.52 5.98 -8.07
CA PRO A 151 4.82 6.64 -8.15
C PRO A 151 5.74 6.22 -7.01
N VAL A 152 6.98 5.87 -7.30
CA VAL A 152 8.00 5.57 -6.28
C VAL A 152 8.15 6.73 -5.30
N GLY A 153 8.11 7.99 -5.78
CA GLY A 153 8.18 9.18 -4.94
C GLY A 153 7.06 9.27 -3.90
N LEU A 154 5.86 8.74 -4.20
CA LEU A 154 4.73 8.75 -3.28
C LEU A 154 4.99 7.83 -2.08
N PHE A 155 5.51 6.64 -2.34
CA PHE A 155 5.91 5.70 -1.28
C PHE A 155 7.15 6.20 -0.52
N ALA A 156 8.15 6.74 -1.22
CA ALA A 156 9.32 7.34 -0.60
C ALA A 156 8.95 8.45 0.39
N TYR A 157 8.03 9.34 0.01
CA TYR A 157 7.52 10.40 0.89
C TYR A 157 6.90 9.84 2.19
N GLN A 158 6.07 8.80 2.09
CA GLN A 158 5.45 8.17 3.26
C GLN A 158 6.48 7.41 4.12
N ILE A 159 7.42 6.71 3.49
CA ILE A 159 8.50 5.99 4.15
C ILE A 159 9.42 6.97 4.90
N GLU A 160 9.75 8.12 4.31
CA GLU A 160 10.57 9.16 4.94
C GLU A 160 9.91 9.73 6.20
N ASN A 161 8.61 9.99 6.14
CA ASN A 161 7.86 10.57 7.25
C ASN A 161 7.80 9.64 8.47
N SER A 162 7.74 8.32 8.28
CA SER A 162 7.44 7.35 9.33
C SER A 162 8.54 6.31 9.60
N SER A 163 9.70 6.45 8.97
CA SER A 163 10.86 5.56 9.18
C SER A 163 12.19 6.30 9.03
N LYS A 164 13.27 5.68 9.49
CA LYS A 164 14.66 6.14 9.32
C LYS A 164 15.50 5.08 8.59
N ALA A 165 16.69 5.45 8.14
CA ALA A 165 17.62 4.51 7.51
C ALA A 165 17.87 3.28 8.40
N GLY A 166 17.86 2.09 7.79
CA GLY A 166 18.01 0.81 8.47
C GLY A 166 16.71 0.18 8.99
N ASP A 167 15.60 0.95 9.08
CA ASP A 167 14.30 0.44 9.49
C ASP A 167 13.73 -0.57 8.47
N VAL A 168 12.87 -1.46 8.96
CA VAL A 168 12.20 -2.49 8.18
C VAL A 168 10.82 -2.01 7.75
N VAL A 169 10.58 -2.04 6.44
CA VAL A 169 9.30 -1.69 5.81
C VAL A 169 8.64 -2.96 5.26
N LEU A 170 7.45 -3.26 5.73
CA LEU A 170 6.65 -4.41 5.30
C LEU A 170 5.63 -3.97 4.25
N ASP A 171 5.50 -4.77 3.17
CA ASP A 171 4.46 -4.64 2.17
C ASP A 171 3.91 -6.03 1.81
N SER A 172 2.64 -6.29 2.11
CA SER A 172 1.99 -7.58 1.89
C SER A 172 1.45 -7.75 0.47
N PHE A 173 1.49 -6.72 -0.37
CA PHE A 173 0.97 -6.71 -1.74
C PHE A 173 1.91 -5.90 -2.63
N ALA A 174 3.12 -6.44 -2.83
CA ALA A 174 4.24 -5.69 -3.40
C ALA A 174 4.05 -5.29 -4.88
N GLY A 175 3.19 -6.01 -5.62
CA GLY A 175 2.94 -5.75 -7.03
C GLY A 175 4.24 -5.71 -7.83
N SER A 176 4.51 -4.59 -8.47
CA SER A 176 5.75 -4.39 -9.23
C SER A 176 6.97 -3.96 -8.38
N GLY A 177 6.87 -3.94 -7.03
CA GLY A 177 7.98 -3.62 -6.13
C GLY A 177 8.25 -2.13 -5.92
N THR A 178 7.24 -1.30 -5.98
CA THR A 178 7.37 0.15 -5.72
C THR A 178 7.98 0.42 -4.35
N THR A 179 7.53 -0.31 -3.32
CA THR A 179 8.06 -0.25 -1.95
C THR A 179 9.54 -0.60 -1.89
N MET A 180 9.97 -1.65 -2.62
CA MET A 180 11.38 -2.05 -2.67
C MET A 180 12.25 -0.94 -3.24
N VAL A 181 11.87 -0.39 -4.41
CA VAL A 181 12.65 0.69 -5.05
C VAL A 181 12.74 1.93 -4.16
N ALA A 182 11.66 2.26 -3.45
CA ALA A 182 11.66 3.37 -2.50
C ALA A 182 12.60 3.09 -1.32
N CYS A 183 12.52 1.90 -0.73
CA CYS A 183 13.37 1.49 0.39
C CYS A 183 14.85 1.48 0.03
N GLU A 184 15.22 0.92 -1.11
CA GLU A 184 16.61 0.87 -1.58
C GLU A 184 17.19 2.27 -1.72
N LYS A 185 16.48 3.18 -2.39
CA LYS A 185 16.91 4.58 -2.56
C LYS A 185 17.12 5.33 -1.24
N MET A 186 16.46 4.90 -0.19
CA MET A 186 16.43 5.60 1.09
C MET A 186 17.17 4.85 2.21
N GLY A 187 17.81 3.72 1.90
CA GLY A 187 18.54 2.91 2.89
C GLY A 187 17.64 2.22 3.92
N ARG A 188 16.39 1.85 3.55
CA ARG A 188 15.49 1.02 4.35
C ARG A 188 15.56 -0.42 3.87
N LYS A 189 15.13 -1.36 4.72
CA LYS A 189 15.01 -2.78 4.38
C LYS A 189 13.58 -3.08 3.99
N ALA A 190 13.34 -3.52 2.75
CA ALA A 190 12.01 -3.94 2.31
C ALA A 190 11.79 -5.42 2.61
N VAL A 191 10.63 -5.74 3.17
CA VAL A 191 10.11 -7.11 3.31
C VAL A 191 8.81 -7.16 2.53
N LEU A 192 8.79 -7.96 1.47
CA LEU A 192 7.75 -7.95 0.46
C LEU A 192 7.07 -9.30 0.34
N MET A 193 5.77 -9.27 0.08
CA MET A 193 5.00 -10.45 -0.31
C MET A 193 4.30 -10.16 -1.64
N GLU A 194 4.40 -11.11 -2.56
CA GLU A 194 3.74 -11.07 -3.87
C GLU A 194 3.23 -12.47 -4.21
N LEU A 195 2.00 -12.54 -4.69
CA LEU A 195 1.35 -13.82 -5.01
C LEU A 195 1.64 -14.25 -6.46
N ASP A 196 1.66 -13.31 -7.40
CA ASP A 196 1.89 -13.60 -8.81
C ASP A 196 3.39 -13.74 -9.11
N PRO A 197 3.85 -14.94 -9.54
CA PRO A 197 5.25 -15.16 -9.90
C PRO A 197 5.80 -14.20 -10.96
N LYS A 198 4.94 -13.72 -11.88
CA LYS A 198 5.33 -12.76 -12.91
C LYS A 198 5.76 -11.42 -12.29
N TYR A 199 5.03 -10.98 -11.27
CA TYR A 199 5.42 -9.77 -10.54
C TYR A 199 6.63 -9.98 -9.64
N CYS A 200 6.83 -11.18 -9.10
CA CYS A 200 8.09 -11.52 -8.43
C CYS A 200 9.29 -11.33 -9.37
N ASP A 201 9.19 -11.79 -10.63
CA ASP A 201 10.23 -11.57 -11.65
C ASP A 201 10.42 -10.08 -11.98
N VAL A 202 9.35 -9.29 -12.01
CA VAL A 202 9.43 -7.82 -12.19
C VAL A 202 10.18 -7.18 -11.02
N ILE A 203 9.87 -7.56 -9.78
CA ILE A 203 10.56 -7.06 -8.58
C ILE A 203 12.06 -7.34 -8.68
N ILE A 204 12.44 -8.58 -9.00
CA ILE A 204 13.85 -8.98 -9.11
C ILE A 204 14.56 -8.15 -10.19
N ARG A 205 13.96 -8.00 -11.38
CA ARG A 205 14.54 -7.21 -12.48
C ARG A 205 14.70 -5.72 -12.16
N ARG A 206 13.83 -5.18 -11.29
CA ARG A 206 13.92 -3.78 -10.85
C ARG A 206 14.97 -3.57 -9.74
N TYR A 207 15.39 -4.64 -9.09
CA TYR A 207 16.42 -4.60 -8.05
C TYR A 207 17.83 -4.68 -8.63
N ILE A 208 18.03 -5.43 -9.74
CA ILE A 208 19.33 -5.60 -10.41
C ILE A 208 19.65 -4.39 -11.28
#